data_085275f0c03ad928e57df6473b30fbf3
#
_entry.id   085275f0c03ad928e57df6473b30fbf3
#
_cell.length_a   1.000
_cell.length_b   1.000
_cell.length_c   1.000
_cell.angle_alpha   90.00
_cell.angle_beta   90.00
_cell.angle_gamma   90.00
#
_symmetry.space_group_name_H-M   'P 1'
#
loop_
_entity.id
_entity.type
_entity.pdbx_description
1 polymer ?
#
loop_
_entity_poly.entity_id
_entity_poly.type
_entity_poly.pdbx_seq_one_letter_code
_entity_poly.pdbx_strand_id
1 'polypeptide(L)'
;CIKYVVLNVGDLFGAGCGSNGMSVGDVFGGFLLNQGEGIIYGLIFVVLTMLIVMGGVSGGIEKFCGIGMPALFVMLLICIIRACTLPGAVNGLKYMFVPGWAVANGVIAEAPSIFEVISTAGGQMFFSLSIGMGAMITYGSYLDKKEHLEKNAVLIIVMDTLVALMAGLCVIPGRFALDPDGTLGGPKLLFITMQNVFSRMGGLGPIFGILFYLLVVFAAVSSSI
;
A
#
# COMPACT_ATOMS: atom_id res chain seq x y z
N CYS A 1 -0.33 9.77 -2.29
CA CYS A 1 0.10 8.83 -3.35
C CYS A 1 0.21 9.53 -4.70
N ILE A 2 -0.81 10.22 -5.21
CA ILE A 2 -0.80 10.89 -6.54
C ILE A 2 0.41 11.84 -6.66
N LYS A 3 0.69 12.69 -5.67
CA LYS A 3 1.90 13.55 -5.65
C LYS A 3 3.17 12.73 -5.88
N TYR A 4 3.32 11.60 -5.22
CA TYR A 4 4.52 10.76 -5.33
C TYR A 4 4.63 10.04 -6.68
N VAL A 5 3.51 9.75 -7.36
CA VAL A 5 3.54 9.33 -8.77
C VAL A 5 4.13 10.44 -9.63
N VAL A 6 3.65 11.66 -9.48
CA VAL A 6 4.14 12.83 -10.24
C VAL A 6 5.63 13.10 -9.97
N LEU A 7 6.07 13.03 -8.71
CA LEU A 7 7.48 13.22 -8.35
C LEU A 7 8.38 12.16 -8.99
N ASN A 8 8.01 10.88 -8.92
CA ASN A 8 8.81 9.81 -9.53
C ASN A 8 8.80 9.89 -11.08
N VAL A 9 7.70 10.34 -11.69
CA VAL A 9 7.66 10.64 -13.14
C VAL A 9 8.64 11.76 -13.47
N GLY A 10 8.68 12.84 -12.69
CA GLY A 10 9.65 13.91 -12.84
C GLY A 10 11.09 13.45 -12.70
N ASP A 11 11.39 12.59 -11.75
CA ASP A 11 12.72 12.01 -11.55
C ASP A 11 13.14 11.12 -12.74
N LEU A 12 12.21 10.37 -13.35
CA LEU A 12 12.46 9.55 -14.53
C LEU A 12 12.90 10.42 -15.74
N PHE A 13 12.33 11.60 -15.88
CA PHE A 13 12.68 12.54 -16.94
C PHE A 13 13.82 13.53 -16.56
N GLY A 14 14.47 13.30 -15.42
CA GLY A 14 15.58 14.14 -14.97
C GLY A 14 15.19 15.54 -14.49
N ALA A 15 13.92 15.75 -14.21
CA ALA A 15 13.42 17.05 -13.71
C ALA A 15 13.75 17.28 -12.23
N GLY A 16 14.35 16.30 -11.55
CA GLY A 16 14.75 16.42 -10.14
C GLY A 16 13.60 16.74 -9.18
N CYS A 17 12.36 16.39 -9.56
CA CYS A 17 11.17 16.72 -8.80
C CYS A 17 11.09 15.96 -7.46
N GLY A 18 11.88 14.90 -7.28
CA GLY A 18 11.83 14.07 -6.09
C GLY A 18 12.51 14.69 -4.89
N SER A 19 13.58 15.43 -5.11
CA SER A 19 14.33 15.94 -3.97
C SER A 19 14.86 17.38 -4.10
N ASN A 20 15.08 17.92 -5.25
CA ASN A 20 15.74 19.24 -5.38
C ASN A 20 16.82 19.49 -4.30
N GLY A 21 17.53 18.45 -3.88
CA GLY A 21 18.47 18.49 -2.76
C GLY A 21 17.83 18.41 -1.35
N MET A 22 16.50 18.31 -1.24
CA MET A 22 15.80 18.11 0.03
C MET A 22 15.76 16.63 0.42
N SER A 23 15.78 16.35 1.73
CA SER A 23 15.56 15.00 2.20
C SER A 23 14.12 14.54 1.90
N VAL A 24 13.92 13.24 1.70
CA VAL A 24 12.57 12.68 1.50
C VAL A 24 11.64 13.00 2.67
N GLY A 25 12.20 13.09 3.89
CA GLY A 25 11.47 13.51 5.09
C GLY A 25 10.95 14.96 4.99
N ASP A 26 11.78 15.87 4.46
CA ASP A 26 11.41 17.28 4.29
C ASP A 26 10.33 17.45 3.20
N VAL A 27 10.41 16.66 2.13
CA VAL A 27 9.37 16.63 1.08
C VAL A 27 8.03 16.18 1.66
N PHE A 28 8.04 15.14 2.51
CA PHE A 28 6.83 14.67 3.18
C PHE A 28 6.31 15.68 4.20
N GLY A 29 7.20 16.23 5.05
CA GLY A 29 6.86 17.26 6.03
C GLY A 29 6.30 18.52 5.37
N GLY A 30 6.95 19.01 4.31
CA GLY A 30 6.49 20.15 3.53
C GLY A 30 5.11 19.93 2.91
N PHE A 31 4.82 18.72 2.43
CA PHE A 31 3.49 18.37 1.93
C PHE A 31 2.42 18.40 3.03
N LEU A 32 2.73 17.93 4.24
CA LEU A 32 1.79 17.98 5.37
C LEU A 32 1.50 19.41 5.84
N LEU A 33 2.48 20.30 5.73
CA LEU A 33 2.33 21.71 6.12
C LEU A 33 1.67 22.55 5.03
N ASN A 34 1.76 22.14 3.78
CA ASN A 34 1.17 22.86 2.65
C ASN A 34 -0.28 22.43 2.43
N GLN A 35 -1.21 23.10 3.11
CA GLN A 35 -2.64 22.81 3.01
C GLN A 35 -3.15 22.93 1.56
N GLY A 36 -2.64 23.87 0.77
CA GLY A 36 -3.05 24.08 -0.62
C GLY A 36 -2.75 22.86 -1.51
N GLU A 37 -1.56 22.29 -1.40
CA GLU A 37 -1.22 21.05 -2.13
C GLU A 37 -2.09 19.87 -1.69
N GLY A 38 -2.33 19.74 -0.39
CA GLY A 38 -3.20 18.70 0.16
C GLY A 38 -4.61 18.75 -0.41
N ILE A 39 -5.19 19.95 -0.49
CA ILE A 39 -6.52 20.18 -1.05
C ILE A 39 -6.55 19.85 -2.54
N ILE A 40 -5.55 20.28 -3.33
CA ILE A 40 -5.51 20.03 -4.78
C ILE A 40 -5.46 18.53 -5.07
N TYR A 41 -4.53 17.79 -4.43
CA TYR A 41 -4.44 16.34 -4.64
C TYR A 41 -5.64 15.58 -4.07
N GLY A 42 -6.26 16.08 -2.99
CA GLY A 42 -7.52 15.57 -2.47
C GLY A 42 -8.67 15.76 -3.46
N LEU A 43 -8.81 16.93 -4.05
CA LEU A 43 -9.81 17.21 -5.08
C LEU A 43 -9.61 16.33 -6.32
N ILE A 44 -8.37 16.15 -6.79
CA ILE A 44 -8.08 15.25 -7.93
C ILE A 44 -8.55 13.83 -7.60
N PHE A 45 -8.27 13.34 -6.39
CA PHE A 45 -8.69 12.01 -5.96
C PHE A 45 -10.22 11.87 -5.92
N VAL A 46 -10.92 12.85 -5.32
CA VAL A 46 -12.39 12.86 -5.24
C VAL A 46 -13.02 12.91 -6.64
N VAL A 47 -12.49 13.76 -7.53
CA VAL A 47 -12.99 13.83 -8.93
C VAL A 47 -12.78 12.50 -9.64
N LEU A 48 -11.61 11.86 -9.48
CA LEU A 48 -11.34 10.55 -10.07
C LEU A 48 -12.33 9.50 -9.58
N THR A 49 -12.57 9.42 -8.27
CA THR A 49 -13.55 8.51 -7.68
C THR A 49 -14.95 8.81 -8.18
N MET A 50 -15.35 10.08 -8.21
CA MET A 50 -16.65 10.51 -8.70
C MET A 50 -16.90 10.11 -10.16
N LEU A 51 -15.91 10.29 -11.04
CA LEU A 51 -16.02 9.89 -12.46
C LEU A 51 -16.27 8.39 -12.61
N ILE A 52 -15.62 7.56 -11.78
CA ILE A 52 -15.81 6.11 -11.80
C ILE A 52 -17.23 5.76 -11.31
N VAL A 53 -17.66 6.34 -10.20
CA VAL A 53 -18.98 6.09 -9.61
C VAL A 53 -20.11 6.58 -10.54
N MET A 54 -19.93 7.70 -11.23
CA MET A 54 -20.90 8.21 -12.23
C MET A 54 -21.13 7.22 -13.39
N GLY A 55 -20.18 6.33 -13.68
CA GLY A 55 -20.36 5.25 -14.64
C GLY A 55 -21.32 4.15 -14.18
N GLY A 56 -21.81 4.23 -12.93
CA GLY A 56 -22.71 3.24 -12.32
C GLY A 56 -21.97 1.96 -11.90
N VAL A 57 -22.73 1.00 -11.35
CA VAL A 57 -22.16 -0.24 -10.82
C VAL A 57 -21.52 -1.06 -11.95
N SER A 58 -22.25 -1.37 -13.01
CA SER A 58 -21.77 -2.24 -14.11
C SER A 58 -20.80 -1.55 -15.05
N GLY A 59 -21.01 -0.26 -15.37
CA GLY A 59 -20.19 0.47 -16.34
C GLY A 59 -18.96 1.15 -15.73
N GLY A 60 -19.02 1.51 -14.47
CA GLY A 60 -17.96 2.23 -13.74
C GLY A 60 -17.19 1.32 -12.79
N ILE A 61 -17.83 0.95 -11.70
CA ILE A 61 -17.18 0.25 -10.56
C ILE A 61 -16.69 -1.13 -10.97
N GLU A 62 -17.56 -1.96 -11.54
CA GLU A 62 -17.23 -3.33 -11.94
C GLU A 62 -16.12 -3.35 -13.00
N LYS A 63 -16.22 -2.48 -14.00
CA LYS A 63 -15.22 -2.37 -15.07
C LYS A 63 -13.87 -1.88 -14.54
N PHE A 64 -13.88 -0.89 -13.64
CA PHE A 64 -12.65 -0.39 -13.00
C PHE A 64 -12.00 -1.48 -12.16
N CYS A 65 -12.75 -2.17 -11.30
CA CYS A 65 -12.23 -3.25 -10.47
C CYS A 65 -11.80 -4.46 -11.30
N GLY A 66 -12.54 -4.80 -12.35
CA GLY A 66 -12.22 -5.93 -13.24
C GLY A 66 -10.88 -5.79 -13.97
N ILE A 67 -10.44 -4.56 -14.27
CA ILE A 67 -9.13 -4.26 -14.87
C ILE A 67 -8.11 -3.92 -13.78
N GLY A 68 -8.50 -3.11 -12.82
CA GLY A 68 -7.62 -2.57 -11.78
C GLY A 68 -7.07 -3.64 -10.84
N MET A 69 -7.90 -4.60 -10.41
CA MET A 69 -7.46 -5.65 -9.48
C MET A 69 -6.42 -6.60 -10.08
N PRO A 70 -6.59 -7.16 -11.29
CA PRO A 70 -5.52 -7.93 -11.92
C PRO A 70 -4.25 -7.11 -12.17
N ALA A 71 -4.38 -5.86 -12.59
CA ALA A 71 -3.24 -4.95 -12.76
C ALA A 71 -2.48 -4.73 -11.45
N LEU A 72 -3.22 -4.53 -10.34
CA LEU A 72 -2.67 -4.41 -8.99
C LEU A 72 -1.86 -5.66 -8.61
N PHE A 73 -2.39 -6.86 -8.85
CA PHE A 73 -1.69 -8.11 -8.58
C PHE A 73 -0.38 -8.22 -9.37
N VAL A 74 -0.41 -7.92 -10.67
CA VAL A 74 0.79 -7.95 -11.51
C VAL A 74 1.84 -6.94 -11.04
N MET A 75 1.43 -5.70 -10.76
CA MET A 75 2.31 -4.67 -10.23
C MET A 75 2.93 -5.09 -8.90
N LEU A 76 2.14 -5.68 -8.02
CA LEU A 76 2.59 -6.15 -6.72
C LEU A 76 3.61 -7.28 -6.86
N LEU A 77 3.38 -8.26 -7.75
CA LEU A 77 4.34 -9.32 -8.05
C LEU A 77 5.68 -8.79 -8.56
N ILE A 78 5.66 -7.82 -9.47
CA ILE A 78 6.88 -7.19 -9.99
C ILE A 78 7.67 -6.53 -8.84
N CYS A 79 6.97 -5.78 -7.97
CA CYS A 79 7.59 -5.14 -6.82
C CYS A 79 8.16 -6.17 -5.81
N ILE A 80 7.45 -7.28 -5.55
CA ILE A 80 7.91 -8.37 -4.67
C ILE A 80 9.19 -9.00 -5.21
N ILE A 81 9.21 -9.39 -6.49
CA ILE A 81 10.38 -10.00 -7.13
C ILE A 81 11.58 -9.06 -6.95
N ARG A 82 11.40 -7.78 -7.22
CA ARG A 82 12.48 -6.81 -7.04
C ARG A 82 12.89 -6.64 -5.58
N ALA A 83 11.96 -6.50 -4.66
CA ALA A 83 12.25 -6.35 -3.23
C ALA A 83 13.00 -7.55 -2.66
N CYS A 84 12.59 -8.76 -3.02
CA CYS A 84 13.22 -9.99 -2.55
C CYS A 84 14.61 -10.27 -3.19
N THR A 85 14.89 -9.71 -4.36
CA THR A 85 16.21 -9.83 -5.01
C THR A 85 17.24 -8.80 -4.53
N LEU A 86 16.86 -7.88 -3.65
CA LEU A 86 17.79 -6.88 -3.11
C LEU A 86 18.76 -7.52 -2.10
N PRO A 87 20.03 -7.07 -2.07
CA PRO A 87 21.00 -7.49 -1.05
C PRO A 87 20.49 -7.08 0.35
N GLY A 88 20.39 -8.04 1.27
CA GLY A 88 19.86 -7.79 2.62
C GLY A 88 18.37 -8.04 2.80
N ALA A 89 17.61 -8.30 1.74
CA ALA A 89 16.18 -8.63 1.80
C ALA A 89 15.84 -9.82 2.70
N VAL A 90 16.79 -10.75 2.88
CA VAL A 90 16.65 -11.93 3.74
C VAL A 90 16.34 -11.55 5.18
N ASN A 91 16.86 -10.45 5.69
CA ASN A 91 16.55 -9.97 7.04
C ASN A 91 15.06 -9.55 7.17
N GLY A 92 14.52 -8.94 6.13
CA GLY A 92 13.09 -8.62 6.08
C GLY A 92 12.21 -9.86 6.03
N LEU A 93 12.61 -10.90 5.30
CA LEU A 93 11.91 -12.18 5.29
C LEU A 93 11.97 -12.87 6.67
N LYS A 94 13.12 -12.84 7.32
CA LYS A 94 13.26 -13.37 8.70
C LYS A 94 12.40 -12.59 9.69
N TYR A 95 12.34 -11.26 9.56
CA TYR A 95 11.44 -10.42 10.37
C TYR A 95 9.98 -10.84 10.24
N MET A 96 9.52 -11.17 9.03
CA MET A 96 8.13 -11.55 8.79
C MET A 96 7.79 -12.98 9.24
N PHE A 97 8.70 -13.92 9.05
CA PHE A 97 8.37 -15.35 9.16
C PHE A 97 9.08 -16.08 10.31
N VAL A 98 10.09 -15.49 10.92
CA VAL A 98 10.84 -16.13 12.03
C VAL A 98 10.42 -15.51 13.35
N PRO A 99 9.64 -16.21 14.18
CA PRO A 99 9.25 -15.71 15.51
C PRO A 99 10.47 -15.36 16.36
N GLY A 100 10.43 -14.23 17.05
CA GLY A 100 11.49 -13.78 17.95
C GLY A 100 12.72 -13.18 17.27
N TRP A 101 12.86 -13.28 15.94
CA TRP A 101 14.00 -12.70 15.22
C TRP A 101 14.14 -11.19 15.44
N ALA A 102 13.04 -10.48 15.47
CA ALA A 102 12.99 -9.04 15.66
C ALA A 102 13.53 -8.60 17.03
N VAL A 103 13.21 -9.35 18.09
CA VAL A 103 13.71 -9.11 19.45
C VAL A 103 15.19 -9.48 19.54
N ALA A 104 15.58 -10.65 19.00
CA ALA A 104 16.95 -11.13 19.03
C ALA A 104 17.94 -10.19 18.29
N ASN A 105 17.46 -9.42 17.32
CA ASN A 105 18.28 -8.47 16.55
C ASN A 105 18.03 -7.01 16.94
N GLY A 106 17.32 -6.75 18.04
CA GLY A 106 17.10 -5.40 18.57
C GLY A 106 16.20 -4.51 17.71
N VAL A 107 15.43 -5.08 16.77
CA VAL A 107 14.48 -4.33 15.92
C VAL A 107 13.28 -3.86 16.74
N ILE A 108 12.86 -4.67 17.70
CA ILE A 108 11.87 -4.33 18.73
C ILE A 108 12.44 -4.66 20.10
N ALA A 109 12.12 -3.82 21.10
CA ALA A 109 12.69 -3.95 22.44
C ALA A 109 12.21 -5.20 23.18
N GLU A 110 10.93 -5.49 23.11
CA GLU A 110 10.28 -6.62 23.79
C GLU A 110 9.28 -7.31 22.87
N ALA A 111 9.06 -8.60 23.09
CA ALA A 111 8.01 -9.33 22.39
C ALA A 111 6.64 -8.91 22.93
N PRO A 112 5.68 -8.54 22.05
CA PRO A 112 4.33 -8.22 22.50
C PRO A 112 3.65 -9.43 23.12
N SER A 113 2.76 -9.21 24.09
CA SER A 113 1.97 -10.28 24.70
C SER A 113 1.02 -10.90 23.66
N ILE A 114 0.67 -12.17 23.84
CA ILE A 114 -0.29 -12.86 22.94
C ILE A 114 -1.62 -12.10 22.87
N PHE A 115 -2.07 -11.56 24.00
CA PHE A 115 -3.33 -10.80 24.06
C PHE A 115 -3.24 -9.51 23.25
N GLU A 116 -2.11 -8.80 23.30
CA GLU A 116 -1.87 -7.60 22.52
C GLU A 116 -1.82 -7.91 21.01
N VAL A 117 -1.16 -9.00 20.64
CA VAL A 117 -1.12 -9.46 19.24
C VAL A 117 -2.54 -9.77 18.73
N ILE A 118 -3.32 -10.53 19.46
CA ILE A 118 -4.70 -10.88 19.08
C ILE A 118 -5.59 -9.64 19.00
N SER A 119 -5.47 -8.72 19.97
CA SER A 119 -6.25 -7.48 19.98
C SER A 119 -5.93 -6.59 18.79
N THR A 120 -4.65 -6.40 18.51
CA THR A 120 -4.18 -5.57 17.37
C THR A 120 -4.55 -6.22 16.03
N ALA A 121 -4.32 -7.51 15.88
CA ALA A 121 -4.68 -8.26 14.67
C ALA A 121 -6.19 -8.27 14.45
N GLY A 122 -6.98 -8.47 15.52
CA GLY A 122 -8.44 -8.39 15.46
C GLY A 122 -8.93 -7.01 15.02
N GLY A 123 -8.38 -5.95 15.59
CA GLY A 123 -8.71 -4.59 15.18
C GLY A 123 -8.39 -4.31 13.72
N GLN A 124 -7.23 -4.77 13.25
CA GLN A 124 -6.85 -4.67 11.83
C GLN A 124 -7.79 -5.47 10.92
N MET A 125 -8.20 -6.67 11.34
CA MET A 125 -9.13 -7.51 10.57
C MET A 125 -10.50 -6.85 10.42
N PHE A 126 -11.04 -6.24 11.48
CA PHE A 126 -12.30 -5.48 11.42
C PHE A 126 -12.22 -4.35 10.40
N PHE A 127 -11.10 -3.65 10.36
CA PHE A 127 -10.86 -2.56 9.40
C PHE A 127 -10.70 -3.10 7.96
N SER A 128 -9.86 -4.10 7.75
CA SER A 128 -9.55 -4.66 6.43
C SER A 128 -10.77 -5.27 5.75
N LEU A 129 -11.57 -6.04 6.50
CA LEU A 129 -12.79 -6.66 5.99
C LEU A 129 -14.03 -5.75 6.07
N SER A 130 -13.87 -4.48 6.46
CA SER A 130 -14.96 -3.51 6.59
C SER A 130 -16.12 -3.97 7.50
N ILE A 131 -15.81 -4.77 8.52
CA ILE A 131 -16.80 -5.31 9.47
C ILE A 131 -17.17 -4.22 10.48
N GLY A 132 -18.47 -4.10 10.77
CA GLY A 132 -18.98 -3.15 11.76
C GLY A 132 -19.16 -1.71 11.29
N MET A 133 -18.73 -1.35 10.07
CA MET A 133 -18.85 0.00 9.51
C MET A 133 -20.12 0.21 8.65
N GLY A 134 -20.99 -0.78 8.55
CA GLY A 134 -22.19 -0.70 7.69
C GLY A 134 -21.95 -0.94 6.21
N ALA A 135 -20.72 -0.91 5.71
CA ALA A 135 -20.38 -1.12 4.31
C ALA A 135 -20.89 -2.46 3.76
N MET A 136 -20.82 -3.52 4.57
CA MET A 136 -21.32 -4.85 4.20
C MET A 136 -22.82 -4.87 3.94
N ILE A 137 -23.62 -4.01 4.57
CA ILE A 137 -25.05 -3.87 4.32
C ILE A 137 -25.28 -3.30 2.92
N THR A 138 -24.50 -2.30 2.55
CA THR A 138 -24.55 -1.68 1.21
C THR A 138 -24.13 -2.67 0.15
N TYR A 139 -23.02 -3.38 0.33
CA TYR A 139 -22.58 -4.41 -0.62
C TYR A 139 -23.60 -5.55 -0.75
N GLY A 140 -24.18 -5.99 0.37
CA GLY A 140 -25.22 -7.00 0.37
C GLY A 140 -26.48 -6.59 -0.39
N SER A 141 -26.79 -5.28 -0.48
CA SER A 141 -27.94 -4.77 -1.23
C SER A 141 -27.79 -4.88 -2.75
N TYR A 142 -26.57 -5.00 -3.26
CA TYR A 142 -26.26 -5.15 -4.69
C TYR A 142 -26.11 -6.61 -5.12
N LEU A 143 -26.05 -7.55 -4.18
CA LEU A 143 -25.88 -8.97 -4.49
C LEU A 143 -27.18 -9.59 -5.03
N ASP A 144 -27.05 -10.43 -6.05
CA ASP A 144 -28.17 -11.22 -6.55
C ASP A 144 -28.56 -12.29 -5.53
N LYS A 145 -29.85 -12.61 -5.42
CA LYS A 145 -30.40 -13.63 -4.50
C LYS A 145 -29.86 -15.06 -4.77
N LYS A 146 -29.22 -15.26 -5.92
CA LYS A 146 -28.61 -16.55 -6.32
C LYS A 146 -27.18 -16.71 -5.85
N GLU A 147 -26.55 -15.66 -5.28
CA GLU A 147 -25.16 -15.71 -4.84
C GLU A 147 -24.98 -16.54 -3.58
N HIS A 148 -23.91 -17.32 -3.55
CA HIS A 148 -23.52 -18.14 -2.41
C HIS A 148 -22.67 -17.32 -1.43
N LEU A 149 -23.31 -16.71 -0.43
CA LEU A 149 -22.67 -15.81 0.53
C LEU A 149 -21.50 -16.46 1.29
N GLU A 150 -21.64 -17.71 1.74
CA GLU A 150 -20.58 -18.41 2.46
C GLU A 150 -19.32 -18.60 1.62
N LYS A 151 -19.49 -19.00 0.36
CA LYS A 151 -18.36 -19.19 -0.57
C LYS A 151 -17.67 -17.86 -0.87
N ASN A 152 -18.44 -16.81 -1.08
CA ASN A 152 -17.90 -15.46 -1.34
C ASN A 152 -17.18 -14.93 -0.10
N ALA A 153 -17.71 -15.13 1.11
CA ALA A 153 -17.06 -14.70 2.35
C ALA A 153 -15.70 -15.38 2.54
N VAL A 154 -15.62 -16.70 2.35
CA VAL A 154 -14.34 -17.44 2.44
C VAL A 154 -13.35 -16.94 1.39
N LEU A 155 -13.80 -16.71 0.16
CA LEU A 155 -12.95 -16.20 -0.91
C LEU A 155 -12.37 -14.81 -0.57
N ILE A 156 -13.22 -13.91 -0.04
CA ILE A 156 -12.78 -12.56 0.38
C ILE A 156 -11.71 -12.66 1.46
N ILE A 157 -11.91 -13.46 2.51
CA ILE A 157 -10.94 -13.62 3.59
C ILE A 157 -9.60 -14.15 3.06
N VAL A 158 -9.64 -15.17 2.20
CA VAL A 158 -8.41 -15.76 1.62
C VAL A 158 -7.69 -14.75 0.76
N MET A 159 -8.41 -14.02 -0.10
CA MET A 159 -7.81 -13.04 -0.98
C MET A 159 -7.26 -11.82 -0.22
N ASP A 160 -7.96 -11.32 0.79
CA ASP A 160 -7.50 -10.23 1.65
C ASP A 160 -6.20 -10.61 2.37
N THR A 161 -6.15 -11.80 2.98
CA THR A 161 -4.95 -12.32 3.63
C THR A 161 -3.78 -12.47 2.65
N LEU A 162 -4.03 -13.00 1.45
CA LEU A 162 -3.02 -13.18 0.42
C LEU A 162 -2.43 -11.85 -0.03
N VAL A 163 -3.28 -10.86 -0.30
CA VAL A 163 -2.82 -9.50 -0.69
C VAL A 163 -2.04 -8.85 0.44
N ALA A 164 -2.47 -8.98 1.69
CA ALA A 164 -1.76 -8.45 2.85
C ALA A 164 -0.35 -9.06 2.99
N LEU A 165 -0.21 -10.39 2.83
CA LEU A 165 1.09 -11.06 2.83
C LEU A 165 1.97 -10.60 1.65
N MET A 166 1.40 -10.47 0.46
CA MET A 166 2.10 -9.98 -0.71
C MET A 166 2.58 -8.53 -0.52
N ALA A 167 1.76 -7.65 0.03
CA ALA A 167 2.14 -6.29 0.35
C ALA A 167 3.27 -6.24 1.38
N GLY A 168 3.22 -7.09 2.40
CA GLY A 168 4.32 -7.27 3.35
C GLY A 168 5.63 -7.69 2.67
N LEU A 169 5.56 -8.69 1.78
CA LEU A 169 6.71 -9.17 0.99
C LEU A 169 7.25 -8.11 0.02
N CYS A 170 6.43 -7.17 -0.42
CA CYS A 170 6.87 -6.05 -1.25
C CYS A 170 7.65 -5.01 -0.42
N VAL A 171 7.14 -4.65 0.76
CA VAL A 171 7.60 -3.49 1.53
C VAL A 171 8.72 -3.85 2.49
N ILE A 172 8.56 -4.91 3.27
CA ILE A 172 9.47 -5.23 4.40
C ILE A 172 10.87 -5.64 3.92
N PRO A 173 11.04 -6.54 2.94
CA PRO A 173 12.38 -6.88 2.45
C PRO A 173 13.11 -5.68 1.84
N GLY A 174 12.39 -4.83 1.08
CA GLY A 174 12.95 -3.60 0.52
C GLY A 174 13.46 -2.64 1.59
N ARG A 175 12.69 -2.43 2.66
CA ARG A 175 13.07 -1.61 3.80
C ARG A 175 14.35 -2.15 4.45
N PHE A 176 14.43 -3.43 4.80
CA PHE A 176 15.61 -4.02 5.43
C PHE A 176 16.84 -4.03 4.53
N ALA A 177 16.64 -4.07 3.20
CA ALA A 177 17.73 -4.06 2.24
C ALA A 177 18.36 -2.67 2.05
N LEU A 178 17.54 -1.63 1.93
CA LEU A 178 17.98 -0.32 1.45
C LEU A 178 17.79 0.82 2.47
N ASP A 179 16.89 0.67 3.43
CA ASP A 179 16.65 1.67 4.48
C ASP A 179 16.44 0.98 5.84
N PRO A 180 17.48 0.30 6.39
CA PRO A 180 17.36 -0.49 7.62
C PRO A 180 16.96 0.35 8.84
N ASP A 181 17.27 1.64 8.86
CA ASP A 181 16.91 2.59 9.93
C ASP A 181 15.54 3.23 9.71
N GLY A 182 14.90 2.94 8.57
CA GLY A 182 13.57 3.44 8.24
C GLY A 182 12.48 2.91 9.16
N THR A 183 11.35 3.63 9.23
CA THR A 183 10.22 3.22 10.06
C THR A 183 9.58 1.93 9.56
N LEU A 184 9.02 1.14 10.49
CA LEU A 184 8.36 -0.14 10.21
C LEU A 184 6.85 -0.03 10.01
N GLY A 185 6.28 1.15 10.21
CA GLY A 185 4.83 1.29 10.12
C GLY A 185 4.34 2.71 9.91
N GLY A 186 3.04 2.82 9.70
CA GLY A 186 2.34 4.08 9.50
C GLY A 186 2.63 4.77 8.17
N PRO A 187 2.12 6.00 7.97
CA PRO A 187 2.31 6.75 6.72
C PRO A 187 3.78 7.01 6.38
N LYS A 188 4.65 7.11 7.38
CA LYS A 188 6.09 7.31 7.18
C LYS A 188 6.74 6.13 6.43
N LEU A 189 6.28 4.91 6.68
CA LEU A 189 6.76 3.74 5.93
C LEU A 189 6.51 3.88 4.43
N LEU A 190 5.30 4.30 4.04
CA LEU A 190 4.92 4.45 2.63
C LEU A 190 5.60 5.63 1.95
N PHE A 191 5.70 6.79 2.62
CA PHE A 191 6.08 8.04 1.97
C PHE A 191 7.53 8.47 2.22
N ILE A 192 8.16 7.98 3.27
CA ILE A 192 9.58 8.26 3.55
C ILE A 192 10.42 7.02 3.28
N THR A 193 10.15 5.92 4.00
CA THR A 193 10.99 4.72 3.91
C THR A 193 10.96 4.10 2.51
N MET A 194 9.79 3.91 1.92
CA MET A 194 9.70 3.34 0.58
C MET A 194 10.27 4.27 -0.49
N GLN A 195 10.12 5.58 -0.36
CA GLN A 195 10.76 6.52 -1.29
C GLN A 195 12.28 6.49 -1.15
N ASN A 196 12.84 6.35 0.06
CA ASN A 196 14.27 6.12 0.27
C ASN A 196 14.74 4.81 -0.40
N VAL A 197 13.95 3.74 -0.29
CA VAL A 197 14.22 2.47 -0.97
C VAL A 197 14.34 2.68 -2.48
N PHE A 198 13.36 3.36 -3.10
CA PHE A 198 13.39 3.63 -4.54
C PHE A 198 14.57 4.51 -4.93
N SER A 199 14.86 5.57 -4.19
CA SER A 199 16.01 6.45 -4.45
C SER A 199 17.34 5.70 -4.43
N ARG A 200 17.48 4.67 -3.58
CA ARG A 200 18.68 3.83 -3.49
C ARG A 200 18.72 2.68 -4.50
N MET A 201 17.66 2.45 -5.27
CA MET A 201 17.62 1.45 -6.34
C MET A 201 18.31 1.89 -7.63
N GLY A 202 18.88 3.10 -7.67
CA GLY A 202 19.55 3.66 -8.84
C GLY A 202 18.58 4.02 -9.97
N GLY A 203 18.99 3.86 -11.23
CA GLY A 203 18.20 4.29 -12.39
C GLY A 203 16.83 3.61 -12.56
N LEU A 204 16.61 2.46 -11.94
CA LEU A 204 15.32 1.78 -11.93
C LEU A 204 14.38 2.30 -10.82
N GLY A 205 14.90 3.02 -9.85
CA GLY A 205 14.16 3.53 -8.70
C GLY A 205 12.89 4.28 -9.05
N PRO A 206 12.92 5.30 -9.92
CA PRO A 206 11.74 6.04 -10.31
C PRO A 206 10.65 5.18 -10.96
N ILE A 207 11.03 4.18 -11.75
CA ILE A 207 10.08 3.25 -12.39
C ILE A 207 9.34 2.44 -11.33
N PHE A 208 10.07 1.86 -10.36
CA PHE A 208 9.47 1.14 -9.26
C PHE A 208 8.66 2.03 -8.33
N GLY A 209 9.09 3.27 -8.13
CA GLY A 209 8.34 4.28 -7.39
C GLY A 209 7.00 4.60 -8.05
N ILE A 210 6.98 4.85 -9.36
CA ILE A 210 5.75 5.06 -10.13
C ILE A 210 4.82 3.86 -9.98
N LEU A 211 5.34 2.66 -10.24
CA LEU A 211 4.59 1.42 -10.17
C LEU A 211 3.95 1.21 -8.79
N PHE A 212 4.73 1.40 -7.74
CA PHE A 212 4.28 1.24 -6.35
C PHE A 212 3.21 2.28 -5.96
N TYR A 213 3.45 3.57 -6.20
CA TYR A 213 2.47 4.59 -5.83
C TYR A 213 1.21 4.54 -6.69
N LEU A 214 1.32 4.09 -7.94
CA LEU A 214 0.17 3.85 -8.80
C LEU A 214 -0.67 2.68 -8.27
N LEU A 215 -0.03 1.59 -7.84
CA LEU A 215 -0.66 0.47 -7.14
C LEU A 215 -1.43 0.95 -5.91
N VAL A 216 -0.81 1.79 -5.07
CA VAL A 216 -1.46 2.34 -3.87
C VAL A 216 -2.62 3.27 -4.23
N VAL A 217 -2.54 4.04 -5.32
CA VAL A 217 -3.67 4.85 -5.81
C VAL A 217 -4.82 3.95 -6.26
N PHE A 218 -4.55 2.89 -7.01
CA PHE A 218 -5.59 1.94 -7.42
C PHE A 218 -6.28 1.28 -6.21
N ALA A 219 -5.48 0.84 -5.23
CA ALA A 219 -6.02 0.27 -3.99
C ALA A 219 -6.85 1.29 -3.20
N ALA A 220 -6.43 2.55 -3.11
CA ALA A 220 -7.17 3.60 -2.44
C ALA A 220 -8.49 3.94 -3.17
N VAL A 221 -8.47 4.02 -4.49
CA VAL A 221 -9.67 4.29 -5.30
C VAL A 221 -10.67 3.16 -5.16
N SER A 222 -10.26 1.89 -5.26
CA SER A 222 -11.15 0.74 -5.08
C SER A 222 -11.78 0.67 -3.68
N SER A 223 -11.10 1.22 -2.66
CA SER A 223 -11.63 1.29 -1.29
C SER A 223 -12.53 2.50 -1.03
N SER A 224 -12.54 3.51 -1.94
CA SER A 224 -13.35 4.72 -1.80
C SER A 224 -14.60 4.74 -2.69
N ILE A 225 -14.72 3.76 -3.57
CA ILE A 225 -15.90 3.49 -4.40
C ILE A 225 -16.94 2.70 -3.59
#